data_7db698897b0228d7d96bb1c28f1274e7
#
_entry.id   7db698897b0228d7d96bb1c28f1274e7
#
_cell.length_a   1.000
_cell.length_b   1.000
_cell.length_c   1.000
_cell.angle_alpha   90.00
_cell.angle_beta   90.00
_cell.angle_gamma   90.00
#
_symmetry.space_group_name_H-M   'P 1'
#
loop_
_entity.id
_entity.type
_entity.pdbx_description
1 polymer ?
#
loop_
_entity_poly.entity_id
_entity_poly.type
_entity_poly.pdbx_seq_one_letter_code
_entity_poly.pdbx_strand_id
1 'polypeptide(L)'
;MLPELLSFVVREGVLERSRALSVFGVDELCEALHRELGYDFFRGNRRRMLRLLIDLLVERGWLEPTRSGDRWSCRRDGIPLPGESPAGATEGDGQVDFFRRCLRLVPGYLRGEEAPIAFDAENVRVWEEFLGCDEFQACRSVLLDRMASTSGASASLLDLCYGPGWGIERAMDRWPEARITAIDFTDVFAANAKCRAERGHARNAVRGRPSSPVEWFGPSDWKGFGYPLPFPEGAFEAVLFSCGDPYIRPDARDAVYADLRRVLAPDGTLGILTRGYPDPEHRHVPSHWLRVTALIHDFTESVCAGWHGFPDVGENQAMFSRLGFRGAWNPGGAMNIMDSALWILKKR
;
A
#
# COMPACT_ATOMS: atom_id res chain seq x y z
N MET A 1 -6.24 15.62 0.63
CA MET A 1 -6.75 14.37 0.00
C MET A 1 -8.25 14.17 0.18
N LEU A 2 -8.80 13.99 1.41
CA LEU A 2 -10.24 13.74 1.59
C LEU A 2 -11.15 14.82 0.98
N PRO A 3 -10.94 16.14 1.20
CA PRO A 3 -11.77 17.16 0.57
C PRO A 3 -11.73 17.13 -0.96
N GLU A 4 -10.57 16.83 -1.54
CA GLU A 4 -10.40 16.74 -3.00
C GLU A 4 -11.16 15.54 -3.58
N LEU A 5 -11.15 14.38 -2.90
CA LEU A 5 -11.92 13.20 -3.30
C LEU A 5 -13.43 13.44 -3.15
N LEU A 6 -13.88 14.07 -2.08
CA LEU A 6 -15.29 14.41 -1.91
C LEU A 6 -15.75 15.43 -2.96
N SER A 7 -14.92 16.42 -3.29
CA SER A 7 -15.18 17.35 -4.38
C SER A 7 -15.26 16.65 -5.74
N PHE A 8 -14.42 15.65 -5.98
CA PHE A 8 -14.48 14.78 -7.15
C PHE A 8 -15.83 14.05 -7.21
N VAL A 9 -16.25 13.39 -6.13
CA VAL A 9 -17.53 12.64 -6.05
C VAL A 9 -18.73 13.52 -6.41
N VAL A 10 -18.72 14.77 -5.96
CA VAL A 10 -19.80 15.76 -6.26
C VAL A 10 -19.71 16.22 -7.71
N ARG A 11 -18.53 16.63 -8.17
CA ARG A 11 -18.32 17.13 -9.54
C ARG A 11 -18.67 16.09 -10.60
N GLU A 12 -18.28 14.84 -10.37
CA GLU A 12 -18.62 13.71 -11.25
C GLU A 12 -20.09 13.28 -11.10
N GLY A 13 -20.85 13.90 -10.20
CA GLY A 13 -22.28 13.65 -10.02
C GLY A 13 -22.62 12.27 -9.44
N VAL A 14 -21.67 11.56 -8.84
CA VAL A 14 -21.91 10.24 -8.23
C VAL A 14 -22.95 10.35 -7.09
N LEU A 15 -22.83 11.37 -6.27
CA LEU A 15 -23.79 11.61 -5.16
C LEU A 15 -25.19 11.97 -5.67
N GLU A 16 -25.29 12.73 -6.75
CA GLU A 16 -26.57 13.09 -7.38
C GLU A 16 -27.29 11.83 -7.90
N ARG A 17 -26.60 10.92 -8.57
CA ARG A 17 -27.16 9.64 -9.06
C ARG A 17 -27.60 8.75 -7.90
N SER A 18 -26.78 8.68 -6.85
CA SER A 18 -27.16 7.95 -5.63
C SER A 18 -28.46 8.49 -5.03
N ARG A 19 -28.65 9.83 -5.01
CA ARG A 19 -29.88 10.46 -4.55
C ARG A 19 -31.09 10.16 -5.42
N ALA A 20 -30.90 10.15 -6.75
CA ALA A 20 -31.95 9.85 -7.72
C ALA A 20 -32.50 8.43 -7.58
N LEU A 21 -31.67 7.48 -7.16
CA LEU A 21 -32.06 6.09 -6.93
C LEU A 21 -32.82 5.87 -5.63
N SER A 22 -32.81 6.82 -4.70
CA SER A 22 -33.42 6.77 -3.36
C SER A 22 -32.86 5.65 -2.45
N VAL A 23 -33.07 4.38 -2.82
CA VAL A 23 -32.47 3.20 -2.21
C VAL A 23 -31.89 2.32 -3.32
N PHE A 24 -30.63 1.95 -3.22
CA PHE A 24 -29.91 1.25 -4.27
C PHE A 24 -28.96 0.16 -3.73
N GLY A 25 -28.73 -0.85 -4.53
CA GLY A 25 -27.61 -1.79 -4.42
C GLY A 25 -26.44 -1.37 -5.29
N VAL A 26 -25.34 -2.10 -5.19
CA VAL A 26 -24.13 -1.83 -6.00
C VAL A 26 -24.41 -1.91 -7.50
N ASP A 27 -25.23 -2.90 -7.93
CA ASP A 27 -25.53 -3.09 -9.37
C ASP A 27 -26.34 -1.94 -9.96
N GLU A 28 -27.37 -1.49 -9.25
CA GLU A 28 -28.20 -0.37 -9.67
C GLU A 28 -27.39 0.93 -9.80
N LEU A 29 -26.47 1.18 -8.88
CA LEU A 29 -25.58 2.33 -8.97
C LEU A 29 -24.57 2.17 -10.11
N CYS A 30 -24.02 0.97 -10.35
CA CYS A 30 -23.18 0.68 -11.51
C CYS A 30 -23.89 1.03 -12.82
N GLU A 31 -25.14 0.56 -12.99
CA GLU A 31 -25.93 0.79 -14.20
C GLU A 31 -26.22 2.30 -14.41
N ALA A 32 -26.55 3.03 -13.33
CA ALA A 32 -26.79 4.46 -13.41
C ALA A 32 -25.54 5.23 -13.82
N LEU A 33 -24.41 4.95 -13.18
CA LEU A 33 -23.13 5.59 -13.49
C LEU A 33 -22.62 5.23 -14.89
N HIS A 34 -22.83 4.00 -15.33
CA HIS A 34 -22.47 3.59 -16.68
C HIS A 34 -23.30 4.32 -17.73
N ARG A 35 -24.62 4.36 -17.58
CA ARG A 35 -25.54 5.00 -18.53
C ARG A 35 -25.28 6.49 -18.70
N GLU A 36 -24.96 7.18 -17.61
CA GLU A 36 -24.86 8.64 -17.63
C GLU A 36 -23.44 9.17 -17.78
N LEU A 37 -22.43 8.44 -17.28
CA LEU A 37 -21.03 8.87 -17.26
C LEU A 37 -20.11 7.99 -18.09
N GLY A 38 -20.60 6.84 -18.58
CA GLY A 38 -19.79 5.85 -19.28
C GLY A 38 -18.86 5.05 -18.36
N TYR A 39 -19.03 5.13 -17.05
CA TYR A 39 -18.16 4.44 -16.09
C TYR A 39 -18.41 2.93 -16.04
N ASP A 40 -17.37 2.14 -16.24
CA ASP A 40 -17.42 0.68 -16.15
C ASP A 40 -17.02 0.20 -14.74
N PHE A 41 -18.01 0.13 -13.86
CA PHE A 41 -17.84 -0.45 -12.52
C PHE A 41 -18.31 -1.92 -12.44
N PHE A 42 -18.46 -2.61 -13.54
CA PHE A 42 -19.12 -3.92 -13.53
C PHE A 42 -18.22 -5.06 -13.05
N ARG A 43 -16.90 -4.95 -13.15
CA ARG A 43 -16.01 -6.08 -12.89
C ARG A 43 -14.63 -5.68 -12.37
N GLY A 44 -13.97 -6.68 -11.77
CA GLY A 44 -12.57 -6.59 -11.34
C GLY A 44 -12.32 -5.45 -10.36
N ASN A 45 -11.19 -4.80 -10.52
CA ASN A 45 -10.76 -3.70 -9.66
C ASN A 45 -11.71 -2.50 -9.70
N ARG A 46 -12.31 -2.21 -10.84
CA ARG A 46 -13.29 -1.10 -10.98
C ARG A 46 -14.53 -1.35 -10.12
N ARG A 47 -15.01 -2.62 -10.05
CA ARG A 47 -16.11 -2.99 -9.16
C ARG A 47 -15.75 -2.75 -7.69
N ARG A 48 -14.52 -3.09 -7.32
CA ARG A 48 -13.99 -2.81 -5.99
C ARG A 48 -13.93 -1.31 -5.71
N MET A 49 -13.47 -0.49 -6.65
CA MET A 49 -13.45 0.97 -6.51
C MET A 49 -14.83 1.55 -6.15
N LEU A 50 -15.91 1.06 -6.77
CA LEU A 50 -17.24 1.54 -6.40
C LEU A 50 -17.62 1.18 -4.96
N ARG A 51 -17.28 -0.02 -4.51
CA ARG A 51 -17.51 -0.42 -3.11
C ARG A 51 -16.73 0.45 -2.13
N LEU A 52 -15.45 0.70 -2.41
CA LEU A 52 -14.63 1.61 -1.61
C LEU A 52 -15.22 3.02 -1.53
N LEU A 53 -15.76 3.51 -2.65
CA LEU A 53 -16.42 4.81 -2.69
C LEU A 53 -17.70 4.82 -1.87
N ILE A 54 -18.54 3.78 -1.95
CA ILE A 54 -19.74 3.62 -1.13
C ILE A 54 -19.34 3.59 0.36
N ASP A 55 -18.35 2.79 0.73
CA ASP A 55 -17.86 2.68 2.11
C ASP A 55 -17.37 4.03 2.63
N LEU A 56 -16.61 4.77 1.83
CA LEU A 56 -16.17 6.12 2.18
C LEU A 56 -17.35 7.07 2.40
N LEU A 57 -18.36 7.03 1.55
CA LEU A 57 -19.56 7.86 1.69
C LEU A 57 -20.39 7.46 2.92
N VAL A 58 -20.42 6.18 3.30
CA VAL A 58 -21.01 5.71 4.55
C VAL A 58 -20.22 6.22 5.75
N GLU A 59 -18.90 6.08 5.76
CA GLU A 59 -18.02 6.61 6.83
C GLU A 59 -18.16 8.13 6.99
N ARG A 60 -18.47 8.84 5.91
CA ARG A 60 -18.73 10.28 5.94
C ARG A 60 -20.18 10.63 6.26
N GLY A 61 -21.04 9.63 6.44
CA GLY A 61 -22.45 9.81 6.75
C GLY A 61 -23.29 10.40 5.62
N TRP A 62 -22.83 10.31 4.37
CA TRP A 62 -23.58 10.72 3.18
C TRP A 62 -24.51 9.61 2.68
N LEU A 63 -24.14 8.38 2.96
CA LEU A 63 -24.96 7.19 2.72
C LEU A 63 -25.21 6.46 4.04
N GLU A 64 -26.35 5.80 4.11
CA GLU A 64 -26.72 4.92 5.21
C GLU A 64 -27.05 3.52 4.67
N PRO A 65 -26.49 2.46 5.26
CA PRO A 65 -26.90 1.11 4.92
C PRO A 65 -28.35 0.89 5.36
N THR A 66 -29.12 0.17 4.55
CA THR A 66 -30.44 -0.31 4.94
C THR A 66 -30.32 -1.45 5.96
N ARG A 67 -31.44 -1.88 6.53
CA ARG A 67 -31.46 -2.97 7.52
C ARG A 67 -30.94 -4.30 6.98
N SER A 68 -31.02 -4.52 5.67
CA SER A 68 -30.46 -5.72 5.02
C SER A 68 -28.94 -5.67 4.87
N GLY A 69 -28.33 -4.47 4.95
CA GLY A 69 -26.89 -4.27 4.86
C GLY A 69 -26.29 -4.32 3.44
N ASP A 70 -27.08 -4.68 2.44
CA ASP A 70 -26.66 -4.85 1.03
C ASP A 70 -27.15 -3.71 0.11
N ARG A 71 -27.90 -2.77 0.66
CA ARG A 71 -28.43 -1.60 -0.03
C ARG A 71 -28.16 -0.32 0.78
N TRP A 72 -28.16 0.81 0.11
CA TRP A 72 -27.87 2.13 0.70
C TRP A 72 -28.92 3.16 0.31
N SER A 73 -29.08 4.17 1.17
CA SER A 73 -29.89 5.37 0.90
C SER A 73 -29.06 6.62 1.21
N CYS A 74 -29.32 7.70 0.47
CA CYS A 74 -28.73 8.99 0.79
C CYS A 74 -29.41 9.61 2.01
N ARG A 75 -28.63 10.16 2.93
CA ARG A 75 -29.15 10.97 4.04
C ARG A 75 -29.79 12.25 3.49
N ARG A 76 -30.97 12.58 4.00
CA ARG A 76 -31.72 13.78 3.58
C ARG A 76 -31.07 15.09 4.08
N ASP A 77 -30.48 15.04 5.25
CA ASP A 77 -29.77 16.17 5.85
C ASP A 77 -28.35 16.18 5.31
N GLY A 78 -28.15 16.90 4.22
CA GLY A 78 -26.84 16.97 3.57
C GLY A 78 -25.77 17.43 4.54
N ILE A 79 -24.76 16.60 4.80
CA ILE A 79 -23.55 17.08 5.44
C ILE A 79 -22.98 18.16 4.50
N PRO A 80 -22.61 19.34 5.03
CA PRO A 80 -22.03 20.39 4.22
C PRO A 80 -20.86 19.83 3.41
N LEU A 81 -20.83 20.17 2.11
CA LEU A 81 -19.62 19.94 1.32
C LEU A 81 -18.45 20.54 2.09
N PRO A 82 -17.32 19.85 2.19
CA PRO A 82 -16.13 20.49 2.71
C PRO A 82 -15.93 21.77 1.90
N GLY A 83 -15.89 22.91 2.59
CA GLY A 83 -15.49 24.17 1.95
C GLY A 83 -14.18 23.93 1.20
N GLU A 84 -13.89 24.73 0.18
CA GLU A 84 -12.62 24.65 -0.53
C GLU A 84 -11.50 24.47 0.47
N SER A 85 -10.73 23.41 0.29
CA SER A 85 -9.62 23.08 1.20
C SER A 85 -8.76 24.33 1.34
N PRO A 86 -8.46 24.83 2.53
CA PRO A 86 -7.52 25.91 2.65
C PRO A 86 -6.25 25.53 1.90
N ALA A 87 -5.76 26.41 1.06
CA ALA A 87 -4.55 26.27 0.26
C ALA A 87 -3.35 26.11 1.21
N GLY A 88 -3.09 24.89 1.66
CA GLY A 88 -2.13 24.56 2.70
C GLY A 88 -1.54 23.17 2.61
N ALA A 89 -1.94 22.36 1.62
CA ALA A 89 -1.16 21.18 1.27
C ALA A 89 0.11 21.68 0.59
N THR A 90 1.25 21.52 1.23
CA THR A 90 2.57 21.87 0.71
C THR A 90 2.75 21.23 -0.66
N GLU A 91 2.90 22.06 -1.70
CA GLU A 91 3.41 21.59 -3.00
C GLU A 91 4.75 20.91 -2.75
N GLY A 92 4.92 19.68 -3.29
CA GLY A 92 6.16 18.92 -3.17
C GLY A 92 6.12 17.72 -2.21
N ASP A 93 4.97 17.40 -1.60
CA ASP A 93 4.78 16.10 -0.94
C ASP A 93 4.46 15.04 -2.00
N GLY A 94 5.42 14.16 -2.28
CA GLY A 94 5.29 13.12 -3.30
C GLY A 94 4.04 12.25 -3.14
N GLN A 95 3.53 12.07 -1.92
CA GLN A 95 2.31 11.33 -1.65
C GLN A 95 1.06 12.10 -2.10
N VAL A 96 0.97 13.39 -1.80
CA VAL A 96 -0.16 14.25 -2.20
C VAL A 96 -0.18 14.41 -3.72
N ASP A 97 0.97 14.59 -4.35
CA ASP A 97 1.08 14.74 -5.79
C ASP A 97 0.71 13.43 -6.51
N PHE A 98 1.11 12.28 -5.98
CA PHE A 98 0.71 10.98 -6.48
C PHE A 98 -0.80 10.76 -6.35
N PHE A 99 -1.38 11.05 -5.19
CA PHE A 99 -2.83 11.01 -4.97
C PHE A 99 -3.58 11.86 -6.00
N ARG A 100 -3.16 13.12 -6.21
CA ARG A 100 -3.79 14.03 -7.19
C ARG A 100 -3.66 13.51 -8.61
N ARG A 101 -2.52 12.91 -8.95
CA ARG A 101 -2.33 12.26 -10.25
C ARG A 101 -3.30 11.09 -10.43
N CYS A 102 -3.39 10.19 -9.47
CA CYS A 102 -4.32 9.08 -9.50
C CYS A 102 -5.77 9.57 -9.62
N LEU A 103 -6.17 10.54 -8.81
CA LEU A 103 -7.53 11.08 -8.83
C LEU A 103 -7.91 11.69 -10.17
N ARG A 104 -6.98 12.37 -10.86
CA ARG A 104 -7.20 12.90 -12.21
C ARG A 104 -7.40 11.81 -13.26
N LEU A 105 -6.76 10.66 -13.10
CA LEU A 105 -6.88 9.53 -14.04
C LEU A 105 -8.16 8.73 -13.85
N VAL A 106 -8.78 8.76 -12.66
CA VAL A 106 -9.96 7.95 -12.35
C VAL A 106 -11.05 8.03 -13.42
N PRO A 107 -11.51 9.20 -13.91
CA PRO A 107 -12.58 9.26 -14.92
C PRO A 107 -12.23 8.56 -16.23
N GLY A 108 -11.05 8.84 -16.78
CA GLY A 108 -10.58 8.20 -18.01
C GLY A 108 -10.35 6.70 -17.85
N TYR A 109 -9.77 6.30 -16.72
CA TYR A 109 -9.60 4.87 -16.37
C TYR A 109 -10.95 4.15 -16.28
N LEU A 110 -11.96 4.75 -15.65
CA LEU A 110 -13.29 4.15 -15.52
C LEU A 110 -14.02 4.06 -16.86
N ARG A 111 -13.77 4.99 -17.80
CA ARG A 111 -14.31 4.93 -19.18
C ARG A 111 -13.51 4.01 -20.10
N GLY A 112 -12.34 3.53 -19.66
CA GLY A 112 -11.44 2.74 -20.50
C GLY A 112 -10.64 3.58 -21.52
N GLU A 113 -10.59 4.89 -21.33
CA GLU A 113 -9.86 5.85 -22.17
C GLU A 113 -8.40 5.98 -21.75
N GLU A 114 -8.10 5.74 -20.46
CA GLU A 114 -6.79 5.87 -19.87
C GLU A 114 -6.25 4.51 -19.39
N ALA A 115 -4.98 4.26 -19.66
CA ALA A 115 -4.28 3.10 -19.14
C ALA A 115 -3.96 3.29 -17.65
N PRO A 116 -3.87 2.19 -16.87
CA PRO A 116 -3.41 2.27 -15.49
C PRO A 116 -1.95 2.73 -15.41
N ILE A 117 -1.57 3.36 -14.28
CA ILE A 117 -0.17 3.70 -14.00
C ILE A 117 0.61 2.39 -13.82
N ALA A 118 1.50 2.10 -14.75
CA ALA A 118 2.30 0.87 -14.73
C ALA A 118 3.68 1.07 -14.08
N PHE A 119 4.33 -0.04 -13.76
CA PHE A 119 5.76 -0.06 -13.42
C PHE A 119 6.57 -0.11 -14.72
N ASP A 120 6.70 1.04 -15.37
CA ASP A 120 7.39 1.19 -16.63
C ASP A 120 8.31 2.44 -16.65
N ALA A 121 9.06 2.60 -17.71
CA ALA A 121 10.03 3.69 -17.85
C ALA A 121 9.40 5.09 -17.82
N GLU A 122 8.15 5.24 -18.26
CA GLU A 122 7.45 6.53 -18.28
C GLU A 122 7.04 6.98 -16.87
N ASN A 123 6.79 6.04 -15.98
CA ASN A 123 6.31 6.28 -14.63
C ASN A 123 7.39 6.16 -13.54
N VAL A 124 8.65 5.82 -13.89
CA VAL A 124 9.76 5.66 -12.91
C VAL A 124 9.84 6.83 -11.94
N ARG A 125 9.84 8.06 -12.45
CA ARG A 125 9.97 9.25 -11.63
C ARG A 125 8.79 9.41 -10.66
N VAL A 126 7.58 9.13 -11.12
CA VAL A 126 6.36 9.22 -10.31
C VAL A 126 6.43 8.24 -9.13
N TRP A 127 6.82 7.00 -9.41
CA TRP A 127 7.00 5.98 -8.38
C TRP A 127 8.15 6.33 -7.43
N GLU A 128 9.26 6.88 -7.95
CA GLU A 128 10.40 7.27 -7.13
C GLU A 128 10.02 8.37 -6.13
N GLU A 129 9.33 9.42 -6.59
CA GLU A 129 8.87 10.53 -5.76
C GLU A 129 7.84 10.05 -4.71
N PHE A 130 6.87 9.23 -5.12
CA PHE A 130 5.86 8.68 -4.21
C PHE A 130 6.47 7.78 -3.14
N LEU A 131 7.25 6.76 -3.55
CA LEU A 131 7.87 5.81 -2.61
C LEU A 131 8.99 6.45 -1.78
N GLY A 132 9.50 7.59 -2.21
CA GLY A 132 10.51 8.37 -1.53
C GLY A 132 9.97 9.45 -0.58
N CYS A 133 8.65 9.61 -0.44
CA CYS A 133 8.05 10.63 0.41
C CYS A 133 8.47 10.46 1.88
N ASP A 134 8.42 11.55 2.64
CA ASP A 134 8.90 11.61 4.03
C ASP A 134 8.23 10.58 4.93
N GLU A 135 6.92 10.34 4.75
CA GLU A 135 6.20 9.33 5.52
C GLU A 135 6.80 7.94 5.34
N PHE A 136 6.98 7.50 4.08
CA PHE A 136 7.54 6.17 3.83
C PHE A 136 9.00 6.06 4.25
N GLN A 137 9.78 7.14 4.17
CA GLN A 137 11.15 7.16 4.67
C GLN A 137 11.20 7.01 6.20
N ALA A 138 10.35 7.74 6.92
CA ALA A 138 10.22 7.61 8.36
C ALA A 138 9.74 6.20 8.76
N CYS A 139 8.73 5.67 8.08
CA CYS A 139 8.20 4.33 8.32
C CYS A 139 9.25 3.24 8.11
N ARG A 140 10.04 3.30 7.03
CA ARG A 140 11.13 2.34 6.79
C ARG A 140 12.19 2.39 7.89
N SER A 141 12.54 3.60 8.34
CA SER A 141 13.49 3.76 9.44
C SER A 141 12.97 3.12 10.72
N VAL A 142 11.72 3.41 11.11
CA VAL A 142 11.08 2.81 12.29
C VAL A 142 10.98 1.30 12.15
N LEU A 143 10.60 0.80 10.97
CA LEU A 143 10.49 -0.64 10.70
C LEU A 143 11.83 -1.36 10.93
N LEU A 144 12.91 -0.85 10.33
CA LEU A 144 14.26 -1.42 10.48
C LEU A 144 14.74 -1.33 11.93
N ASP A 145 14.45 -0.24 12.66
CA ASP A 145 14.77 -0.10 14.07
C ASP A 145 14.04 -1.13 14.94
N ARG A 146 12.77 -1.39 14.65
CA ARG A 146 11.97 -2.41 15.35
C ARG A 146 12.43 -3.81 15.02
N MET A 147 12.77 -4.10 13.76
CA MET A 147 13.36 -5.38 13.37
C MET A 147 14.66 -5.62 14.11
N ALA A 148 15.57 -4.63 14.16
CA ALA A 148 16.82 -4.71 14.91
C ALA A 148 16.62 -4.95 16.42
N SER A 149 15.62 -4.27 17.01
CA SER A 149 15.29 -4.44 18.44
C SER A 149 14.73 -5.83 18.74
N THR A 150 14.16 -6.50 17.74
CA THR A 150 13.50 -7.81 17.89
C THR A 150 14.47 -8.98 17.70
N SER A 151 15.45 -8.84 16.79
CA SER A 151 16.33 -9.94 16.36
C SER A 151 17.83 -9.64 16.49
N GLY A 152 18.18 -8.40 16.91
CA GLY A 152 19.56 -7.92 16.81
C GLY A 152 19.90 -7.46 15.39
N ALA A 153 21.19 -7.20 15.13
CA ALA A 153 21.69 -6.92 13.80
C ALA A 153 21.67 -8.22 12.98
N SER A 154 20.96 -8.20 11.85
CA SER A 154 20.89 -9.37 10.96
C SER A 154 22.12 -9.44 10.06
N ALA A 155 22.70 -10.64 9.91
CA ALA A 155 23.82 -10.87 9.01
C ALA A 155 23.38 -11.01 7.53
N SER A 156 22.09 -11.35 7.28
CA SER A 156 21.52 -11.49 5.94
C SER A 156 20.12 -10.91 5.85
N LEU A 157 19.92 -10.00 4.89
CA LEU A 157 18.66 -9.32 4.63
C LEU A 157 18.22 -9.55 3.19
N LEU A 158 16.97 -9.95 2.98
CA LEU A 158 16.28 -9.87 1.71
C LEU A 158 15.44 -8.58 1.65
N ASP A 159 15.66 -7.71 0.66
CA ASP A 159 14.73 -6.63 0.30
C ASP A 159 13.86 -7.11 -0.86
N LEU A 160 12.60 -7.46 -0.54
CA LEU A 160 11.62 -7.96 -1.49
C LEU A 160 10.86 -6.81 -2.14
N CYS A 161 10.81 -6.80 -3.47
CA CYS A 161 10.28 -5.69 -4.25
C CYS A 161 11.00 -4.38 -3.90
N TYR A 162 12.31 -4.38 -4.14
CA TYR A 162 13.20 -3.29 -3.72
C TYR A 162 12.84 -1.93 -4.35
N GLY A 163 12.07 -1.91 -5.46
CA GLY A 163 11.66 -0.70 -6.15
C GLY A 163 12.84 0.25 -6.41
N PRO A 164 12.71 1.57 -6.15
CA PRO A 164 13.82 2.52 -6.33
C PRO A 164 14.99 2.35 -5.35
N GLY A 165 14.98 1.37 -4.43
CA GLY A 165 16.08 1.07 -3.52
C GLY A 165 16.08 1.84 -2.19
N TRP A 166 14.98 2.45 -1.81
CA TRP A 166 14.89 3.17 -0.54
C TRP A 166 15.05 2.27 0.70
N GLY A 167 14.56 1.02 0.62
CA GLY A 167 14.76 0.01 1.67
C GLY A 167 16.23 -0.35 1.84
N ILE A 168 16.91 -0.62 0.72
CA ILE A 168 18.34 -0.94 0.67
C ILE A 168 19.17 0.18 1.31
N GLU A 169 18.94 1.42 0.89
CA GLU A 169 19.68 2.58 1.38
C GLU A 169 19.58 2.71 2.91
N ARG A 170 18.39 2.52 3.47
CA ARG A 170 18.16 2.56 4.91
C ARG A 170 18.74 1.35 5.64
N ALA A 171 18.65 0.17 5.03
CA ALA A 171 19.26 -1.03 5.59
C ALA A 171 20.79 -0.93 5.68
N MET A 172 21.45 -0.38 4.65
CA MET A 172 22.89 -0.15 4.66
C MET A 172 23.32 0.83 5.76
N ASP A 173 22.53 1.86 6.03
CA ASP A 173 22.81 2.79 7.13
C ASP A 173 22.64 2.10 8.51
N ARG A 174 21.68 1.19 8.63
CA ARG A 174 21.32 0.55 9.90
C ARG A 174 22.12 -0.71 10.21
N TRP A 175 22.35 -1.53 9.19
CA TRP A 175 23.09 -2.81 9.27
C TRP A 175 24.22 -2.84 8.23
N PRO A 176 25.29 -2.06 8.43
CA PRO A 176 26.34 -1.88 7.42
C PRO A 176 27.11 -3.17 7.08
N GLU A 177 27.11 -4.15 7.97
CA GLU A 177 27.76 -5.46 7.79
C GLU A 177 26.84 -6.53 7.17
N ALA A 178 25.53 -6.26 7.08
CA ALA A 178 24.59 -7.23 6.54
C ALA A 178 24.83 -7.48 5.05
N ARG A 179 24.78 -8.73 4.64
CA ARG A 179 24.63 -9.09 3.21
C ARG A 179 23.22 -8.76 2.80
N ILE A 180 23.06 -7.89 1.84
CA ILE A 180 21.76 -7.50 1.31
C ILE A 180 21.57 -8.20 -0.03
N THR A 181 20.47 -8.97 -0.13
CA THR A 181 19.96 -9.52 -1.38
C THR A 181 18.73 -8.73 -1.76
N ALA A 182 18.68 -8.20 -2.96
CA ALA A 182 17.59 -7.39 -3.48
C ALA A 182 16.91 -8.13 -4.65
N ILE A 183 15.60 -8.33 -4.57
CA ILE A 183 14.83 -8.99 -5.63
C ILE A 183 13.60 -8.18 -6.01
N ASP A 184 13.37 -8.05 -7.32
CA ASP A 184 12.17 -7.40 -7.85
C ASP A 184 11.67 -8.14 -9.10
N PHE A 185 10.36 -8.11 -9.34
CA PHE A 185 9.73 -8.68 -10.54
C PHE A 185 9.83 -7.77 -11.78
N THR A 186 10.40 -6.56 -11.61
CA THR A 186 10.68 -5.60 -12.68
C THR A 186 12.11 -5.09 -12.56
N ASP A 187 12.74 -4.74 -13.67
CA ASP A 187 14.05 -4.10 -13.72
C ASP A 187 14.00 -2.58 -13.91
N VAL A 188 12.80 -2.04 -14.01
CA VAL A 188 12.53 -0.61 -14.25
C VAL A 188 13.25 0.29 -13.25
N PHE A 189 13.34 -0.13 -12.00
CA PHE A 189 13.98 0.63 -10.92
C PHE A 189 15.44 0.27 -10.67
N ALA A 190 15.97 -0.73 -11.38
CA ALA A 190 17.29 -1.30 -11.05
C ALA A 190 18.42 -0.27 -11.07
N ALA A 191 18.40 0.68 -12.01
CA ALA A 191 19.41 1.73 -12.10
C ALA A 191 19.36 2.67 -10.89
N ASN A 192 18.15 3.09 -10.47
CA ASN A 192 17.93 3.96 -9.32
C ASN A 192 18.38 3.26 -8.03
N ALA A 193 17.99 2.00 -7.86
CA ALA A 193 18.32 1.21 -6.67
C ALA A 193 19.85 0.99 -6.55
N LYS A 194 20.52 0.66 -7.64
CA LYS A 194 22.00 0.50 -7.67
C LYS A 194 22.70 1.81 -7.34
N CYS A 195 22.27 2.94 -7.90
CA CYS A 195 22.83 4.26 -7.58
C CYS A 195 22.65 4.62 -6.09
N ARG A 196 21.53 4.23 -5.45
CA ARG A 196 21.33 4.41 -4.00
C ARG A 196 22.25 3.52 -3.19
N ALA A 197 22.42 2.27 -3.58
CA ALA A 197 23.37 1.36 -2.93
C ALA A 197 24.81 1.90 -3.00
N GLU A 198 25.26 2.39 -4.17
CA GLU A 198 26.57 3.03 -4.33
C GLU A 198 26.74 4.23 -3.39
N ARG A 199 25.72 5.09 -3.27
CA ARG A 199 25.73 6.18 -2.30
C ARG A 199 25.79 5.69 -0.85
N GLY A 200 25.11 4.59 -0.53
CA GLY A 200 25.20 3.92 0.78
C GLY A 200 26.60 3.43 1.08
N HIS A 201 27.25 2.77 0.11
CA HIS A 201 28.66 2.35 0.23
C HIS A 201 29.58 3.52 0.47
N ALA A 202 29.46 4.59 -0.32
CA ALA A 202 30.28 5.79 -0.17
C ALA A 202 30.12 6.44 1.22
N ARG A 203 28.88 6.53 1.72
CA ARG A 203 28.61 7.05 3.07
C ARG A 203 29.24 6.18 4.18
N ASN A 204 29.16 4.86 4.06
CA ASN A 204 29.74 3.95 5.02
C ASN A 204 31.27 4.04 4.99
N ALA A 205 31.88 4.13 3.83
CA ALA A 205 33.33 4.34 3.69
C ALA A 205 33.81 5.64 4.36
N VAL A 206 33.10 6.75 4.14
CA VAL A 206 33.42 8.03 4.81
C VAL A 206 33.29 7.92 6.34
N ARG A 207 32.37 7.10 6.84
CA ARG A 207 32.17 6.86 8.29
C ARG A 207 33.12 5.79 8.86
N GLY A 208 33.99 5.20 8.04
CA GLY A 208 34.88 4.09 8.44
C GLY A 208 34.12 2.81 8.81
N ARG A 209 32.92 2.61 8.26
CA ARG A 209 32.09 1.43 8.51
C ARG A 209 32.28 0.41 7.38
N PRO A 210 32.25 -0.88 7.70
CA PRO A 210 32.20 -1.92 6.67
C PRO A 210 30.94 -1.77 5.83
N SER A 211 30.96 -2.32 4.62
CA SER A 211 29.76 -2.34 3.75
C SER A 211 29.87 -3.54 2.82
N SER A 212 28.93 -4.46 2.94
CA SER A 212 28.83 -5.63 2.07
C SER A 212 28.20 -5.26 0.73
N PRO A 213 28.61 -5.89 -0.38
CA PRO A 213 27.96 -5.67 -1.67
C PRO A 213 26.52 -6.15 -1.64
N VAL A 214 25.66 -5.50 -2.44
CA VAL A 214 24.27 -5.91 -2.65
C VAL A 214 24.22 -6.92 -3.79
N GLU A 215 23.57 -8.05 -3.56
CA GLU A 215 23.29 -9.06 -4.57
C GLU A 215 21.94 -8.78 -5.23
N TRP A 216 21.89 -8.75 -6.57
CA TRP A 216 20.73 -8.29 -7.32
C TRP A 216 20.07 -9.43 -8.11
N PHE A 217 18.76 -9.57 -7.94
CA PHE A 217 17.89 -10.49 -8.68
C PHE A 217 16.78 -9.69 -9.37
N GLY A 218 16.42 -10.08 -10.58
CA GLY A 218 15.45 -9.37 -11.40
C GLY A 218 14.39 -10.29 -11.99
N PRO A 219 13.64 -9.81 -13.02
CA PRO A 219 12.54 -10.54 -13.63
C PRO A 219 12.97 -11.83 -14.37
N SER A 220 14.26 -12.03 -14.63
CA SER A 220 14.80 -13.32 -15.11
C SER A 220 14.81 -14.38 -14.02
N ASP A 221 14.99 -13.98 -12.76
CA ASP A 221 15.17 -14.86 -11.62
C ASP A 221 13.83 -15.12 -10.90
N TRP A 222 12.95 -14.11 -10.88
CA TRP A 222 11.65 -14.18 -10.23
C TRP A 222 10.57 -13.43 -11.01
N LYS A 223 9.45 -14.09 -11.26
CA LYS A 223 8.34 -13.58 -12.08
C LYS A 223 7.28 -12.80 -11.30
N GLY A 224 7.50 -12.57 -10.00
CA GLY A 224 6.56 -11.87 -9.13
C GLY A 224 5.66 -12.80 -8.31
N PHE A 225 4.68 -12.21 -7.65
CA PHE A 225 3.75 -12.91 -6.76
C PHE A 225 2.98 -14.01 -7.49
N GLY A 226 2.99 -15.21 -6.93
CA GLY A 226 2.47 -16.43 -7.55
C GLY A 226 3.55 -17.40 -8.02
N TYR A 227 4.82 -16.97 -8.01
CA TYR A 227 5.99 -17.81 -8.24
C TYR A 227 6.83 -17.88 -6.96
N PRO A 228 7.43 -19.04 -6.63
CA PRO A 228 8.29 -19.15 -5.45
C PRO A 228 9.55 -18.29 -5.60
N LEU A 229 10.03 -17.78 -4.47
CA LEU A 229 11.31 -17.08 -4.41
C LEU A 229 12.47 -18.05 -4.73
N PRO A 230 13.47 -17.63 -5.52
CA PRO A 230 14.56 -18.50 -6.00
C PRO A 230 15.64 -18.72 -4.93
N PHE A 231 15.25 -18.77 -3.65
CA PHE A 231 16.18 -18.94 -2.54
C PHE A 231 15.87 -20.21 -1.76
N PRO A 232 16.89 -20.85 -1.16
CA PRO A 232 16.69 -22.01 -0.31
C PRO A 232 15.93 -21.66 0.97
N GLU A 233 15.44 -22.69 1.66
CA GLU A 233 14.87 -22.56 3.00
C GLU A 233 15.89 -21.98 3.98
N GLY A 234 15.47 -21.03 4.80
CA GLY A 234 16.31 -20.47 5.86
C GLY A 234 17.42 -19.55 5.38
N ALA A 235 17.39 -19.04 4.16
CA ALA A 235 18.45 -18.23 3.56
C ALA A 235 18.68 -16.87 4.26
N PHE A 236 17.64 -16.30 4.89
CA PHE A 236 17.69 -14.94 5.40
C PHE A 236 17.29 -14.85 6.86
N GLU A 237 18.04 -14.08 7.64
CA GLU A 237 17.69 -13.75 9.02
C GLU A 237 16.63 -12.64 9.07
N ALA A 238 16.57 -11.80 8.05
CA ALA A 238 15.57 -10.76 7.92
C ALA A 238 15.02 -10.65 6.49
N VAL A 239 13.74 -10.33 6.38
CA VAL A 239 13.10 -9.95 5.12
C VAL A 239 12.44 -8.59 5.32
N LEU A 240 12.75 -7.63 4.46
CA LEU A 240 12.08 -6.34 4.35
C LEU A 240 11.13 -6.38 3.15
N PHE A 241 9.87 -6.06 3.39
CA PHE A 241 8.84 -6.01 2.36
C PHE A 241 8.09 -4.69 2.45
N SER A 242 8.50 -3.70 1.64
CA SER A 242 7.98 -2.34 1.69
C SER A 242 7.04 -2.04 0.53
N CYS A 243 5.80 -1.67 0.82
CA CYS A 243 4.79 -1.16 -0.13
C CYS A 243 4.38 -2.12 -1.25
N GLY A 244 4.86 -3.37 -1.25
CA GLY A 244 4.51 -4.38 -2.26
C GLY A 244 3.27 -5.21 -1.93
N ASP A 245 2.85 -5.24 -0.67
CA ASP A 245 1.74 -6.07 -0.17
C ASP A 245 0.40 -5.87 -0.92
N PRO A 246 -0.03 -4.64 -1.29
CA PRO A 246 -1.28 -4.43 -2.03
C PRO A 246 -1.30 -4.99 -3.46
N TYR A 247 -0.16 -5.39 -3.98
CA TYR A 247 -0.02 -6.02 -5.30
C TYR A 247 -0.11 -7.55 -5.25
N ILE A 248 -0.26 -8.14 -4.06
CA ILE A 248 -0.51 -9.57 -3.91
C ILE A 248 -2.00 -9.83 -4.10
N ARG A 249 -2.34 -10.68 -5.07
CA ARG A 249 -3.73 -11.12 -5.26
C ARG A 249 -4.27 -11.77 -3.98
N PRO A 250 -5.53 -11.52 -3.61
CA PRO A 250 -6.10 -12.10 -2.38
C PRO A 250 -5.98 -13.63 -2.30
N ASP A 251 -6.18 -14.33 -3.42
CA ASP A 251 -6.08 -15.79 -3.51
C ASP A 251 -4.64 -16.33 -3.47
N ALA A 252 -3.64 -15.48 -3.68
CA ALA A 252 -2.22 -15.84 -3.63
C ALA A 252 -1.54 -15.51 -2.29
N ARG A 253 -2.20 -14.75 -1.41
CA ARG A 253 -1.56 -14.22 -0.18
C ARG A 253 -0.98 -15.32 0.72
N ASP A 254 -1.75 -16.38 0.99
CA ASP A 254 -1.30 -17.50 1.81
C ASP A 254 -0.02 -18.13 1.26
N ALA A 255 0.03 -18.37 -0.06
CA ALA A 255 1.20 -18.96 -0.72
C ALA A 255 2.43 -18.03 -0.68
N VAL A 256 2.24 -16.73 -0.92
CA VAL A 256 3.33 -15.74 -0.86
C VAL A 256 3.91 -15.67 0.54
N TYR A 257 3.08 -15.56 1.57
CA TYR A 257 3.57 -15.48 2.95
C TYR A 257 4.12 -16.79 3.48
N ALA A 258 3.62 -17.94 3.02
CA ALA A 258 4.23 -19.24 3.30
C ALA A 258 5.64 -19.33 2.69
N ASP A 259 5.83 -18.80 1.47
CA ASP A 259 7.13 -18.77 0.82
C ASP A 259 8.10 -17.80 1.51
N LEU A 260 7.63 -16.61 1.94
CA LEU A 260 8.42 -15.70 2.78
C LEU A 260 8.86 -16.37 4.09
N ARG A 261 7.97 -17.14 4.72
CA ARG A 261 8.33 -17.92 5.90
C ARG A 261 9.36 -19.01 5.59
N ARG A 262 9.27 -19.66 4.43
CA ARG A 262 10.24 -20.70 4.00
C ARG A 262 11.65 -20.11 3.91
N VAL A 263 11.82 -18.99 3.23
CA VAL A 263 13.14 -18.37 3.04
C VAL A 263 13.74 -17.74 4.29
N LEU A 264 12.92 -17.47 5.33
CA LEU A 264 13.41 -17.00 6.63
C LEU A 264 14.10 -18.11 7.41
N ALA A 265 15.24 -17.78 8.00
CA ALA A 265 15.93 -18.61 8.98
C ALA A 265 15.02 -18.88 10.21
N PRO A 266 15.30 -19.92 11.00
CA PRO A 266 14.68 -20.07 12.32
C PRO A 266 14.85 -18.77 13.14
N ASP A 267 13.80 -18.34 13.81
CA ASP A 267 13.73 -17.06 14.51
C ASP A 267 13.96 -15.79 13.66
N GLY A 268 14.01 -15.92 12.34
CA GLY A 268 14.14 -14.82 11.41
C GLY A 268 12.93 -13.87 11.46
N THR A 269 13.14 -12.63 11.05
CA THR A 269 12.15 -11.54 11.17
C THR A 269 11.70 -11.07 9.79
N LEU A 270 10.38 -11.00 9.58
CA LEU A 270 9.75 -10.33 8.44
C LEU A 270 9.22 -8.97 8.89
N GLY A 271 9.72 -7.91 8.26
CA GLY A 271 9.21 -6.55 8.39
C GLY A 271 8.40 -6.15 7.18
N ILE A 272 7.15 -5.72 7.39
CA ILE A 272 6.27 -5.28 6.29
C ILE A 272 5.86 -3.84 6.53
N LEU A 273 6.03 -2.99 5.51
CA LEU A 273 5.45 -1.66 5.44
C LEU A 273 4.28 -1.69 4.45
N THR A 274 3.08 -1.42 4.94
CA THR A 274 1.86 -1.39 4.13
C THR A 274 0.83 -0.45 4.75
N ARG A 275 -0.38 -0.43 4.21
CA ARG A 275 -1.60 0.00 4.88
C ARG A 275 -2.51 -1.21 5.08
N GLY A 276 -3.54 -1.04 5.88
CA GLY A 276 -4.54 -2.08 6.09
C GLY A 276 -5.81 -1.49 6.69
N TYR A 277 -6.92 -2.20 6.51
CA TYR A 277 -8.15 -1.82 7.15
C TYR A 277 -8.13 -2.26 8.61
N PRO A 278 -8.28 -1.31 9.57
CA PRO A 278 -8.32 -1.66 10.98
C PRO A 278 -9.52 -2.53 11.28
N ASP A 279 -9.38 -3.43 12.24
CA ASP A 279 -10.48 -4.23 12.75
C ASP A 279 -11.60 -3.31 13.28
N PRO A 280 -12.85 -3.46 12.82
CA PRO A 280 -13.98 -2.66 13.26
C PRO A 280 -14.24 -2.75 14.78
N GLU A 281 -13.84 -3.83 15.44
CA GLU A 281 -13.98 -4.01 16.88
C GLU A 281 -12.98 -3.18 17.70
N HIS A 282 -11.85 -2.78 17.11
CA HIS A 282 -10.88 -1.87 17.73
C HIS A 282 -11.33 -0.40 17.59
N ARG A 283 -12.39 -0.05 18.29
CA ARG A 283 -13.06 1.28 18.24
C ARG A 283 -12.29 2.41 18.95
N HIS A 284 -10.99 2.45 18.89
CA HIS A 284 -10.27 3.63 19.36
C HIS A 284 -10.23 4.70 18.25
N VAL A 285 -10.32 5.98 18.66
CA VAL A 285 -10.37 7.15 17.76
C VAL A 285 -9.37 7.11 16.60
N PRO A 286 -8.18 6.53 16.73
CA PRO A 286 -7.28 6.32 15.60
C PRO A 286 -7.82 5.38 14.51
N SER A 287 -8.67 4.39 14.85
CA SER A 287 -9.12 3.38 13.89
C SER A 287 -10.07 3.93 12.82
N HIS A 288 -10.95 4.85 13.17
CA HIS A 288 -11.86 5.48 12.19
C HIS A 288 -11.07 6.30 11.16
N TRP A 289 -10.11 7.11 11.63
CA TRP A 289 -9.27 7.91 10.72
C TRP A 289 -8.40 7.04 9.81
N LEU A 290 -7.77 5.99 10.35
CA LEU A 290 -7.00 5.03 9.59
C LEU A 290 -7.85 4.32 8.52
N ARG A 291 -9.11 3.99 8.84
CA ARG A 291 -10.03 3.40 7.88
C ARG A 291 -10.37 4.37 6.75
N VAL A 292 -10.70 5.62 7.06
CA VAL A 292 -10.97 6.66 6.05
C VAL A 292 -9.77 6.86 5.14
N THR A 293 -8.58 6.95 5.70
CA THR A 293 -7.34 7.12 4.93
C THR A 293 -7.06 5.90 4.05
N ALA A 294 -7.23 4.69 4.58
CA ALA A 294 -7.09 3.47 3.79
C ALA A 294 -8.07 3.45 2.61
N LEU A 295 -9.34 3.83 2.81
CA LEU A 295 -10.34 3.92 1.75
C LEU A 295 -9.96 4.93 0.67
N ILE A 296 -9.43 6.10 1.05
CA ILE A 296 -8.99 7.14 0.11
C ILE A 296 -7.85 6.60 -0.77
N HIS A 297 -6.81 6.06 -0.14
CA HIS A 297 -5.66 5.54 -0.86
C HIS A 297 -6.02 4.33 -1.72
N ASP A 298 -6.78 3.39 -1.19
CA ASP A 298 -7.17 2.19 -1.91
C ASP A 298 -8.04 2.52 -3.14
N PHE A 299 -8.95 3.49 -3.02
CA PHE A 299 -9.74 3.96 -4.16
C PHE A 299 -8.86 4.61 -5.24
N THR A 300 -7.99 5.54 -4.85
CA THR A 300 -7.18 6.28 -5.81
C THR A 300 -6.07 5.45 -6.41
N GLU A 301 -5.37 4.63 -5.61
CA GLU A 301 -4.31 3.76 -6.10
C GLU A 301 -4.82 2.57 -6.92
N SER A 302 -6.13 2.34 -6.93
CA SER A 302 -6.77 1.35 -7.82
C SER A 302 -6.60 1.62 -9.31
N VAL A 303 -6.16 2.82 -9.72
CA VAL A 303 -5.74 3.09 -11.10
C VAL A 303 -4.32 2.62 -11.40
N CYS A 304 -3.62 2.02 -10.45
CA CYS A 304 -2.29 1.46 -10.65
C CYS A 304 -2.39 0.02 -11.19
N ALA A 305 -1.52 -0.32 -12.12
CA ALA A 305 -1.46 -1.66 -12.70
C ALA A 305 -1.12 -2.71 -11.64
N GLY A 306 -1.89 -3.79 -11.60
CA GLY A 306 -1.67 -4.88 -10.64
C GLY A 306 -2.14 -4.60 -9.21
N TRP A 307 -2.78 -3.47 -8.96
CA TRP A 307 -3.31 -3.14 -7.63
C TRP A 307 -4.49 -4.04 -7.25
N HIS A 308 -4.42 -4.68 -6.07
CA HIS A 308 -5.46 -5.54 -5.53
C HIS A 308 -6.09 -5.01 -4.23
N GLY A 309 -5.50 -3.98 -3.64
CA GLY A 309 -6.00 -3.29 -2.46
C GLY A 309 -5.32 -3.66 -1.16
N PHE A 310 -5.64 -2.89 -0.13
CA PHE A 310 -5.14 -3.15 1.21
C PHE A 310 -5.87 -4.34 1.85
N PRO A 311 -5.15 -5.14 2.63
CA PRO A 311 -5.75 -6.24 3.37
C PRO A 311 -6.52 -5.74 4.60
N ASP A 312 -7.45 -6.57 5.07
CA ASP A 312 -7.98 -6.46 6.43
C ASP A 312 -6.92 -6.90 7.45
N VAL A 313 -6.78 -6.11 8.52
CA VAL A 313 -5.76 -6.36 9.55
C VAL A 313 -6.06 -7.63 10.32
N GLY A 314 -7.34 -7.90 10.65
CA GLY A 314 -7.75 -9.10 11.36
C GLY A 314 -7.52 -10.36 10.54
N GLU A 315 -7.87 -10.33 9.24
CA GLU A 315 -7.61 -11.44 8.32
C GLU A 315 -6.12 -11.73 8.16
N ASN A 316 -5.30 -10.68 8.01
CA ASN A 316 -3.84 -10.83 7.95
C ASN A 316 -3.28 -11.41 9.25
N GLN A 317 -3.73 -10.95 10.42
CA GLN A 317 -3.27 -11.48 11.71
C GLN A 317 -3.61 -12.97 11.84
N ALA A 318 -4.81 -13.37 11.43
CA ALA A 318 -5.24 -14.77 11.43
C ALA A 318 -4.39 -15.61 10.46
N MET A 319 -4.14 -15.10 9.26
CA MET A 319 -3.27 -15.75 8.26
C MET A 319 -1.83 -15.93 8.79
N PHE A 320 -1.21 -14.89 9.32
CA PHE A 320 0.15 -14.98 9.86
C PHE A 320 0.24 -15.98 11.01
N SER A 321 -0.75 -15.99 11.89
CA SER A 321 -0.81 -16.97 12.98
C SER A 321 -0.92 -18.39 12.46
N ARG A 322 -1.77 -18.65 11.48
CA ARG A 322 -1.96 -19.95 10.83
C ARG A 322 -0.68 -20.41 10.12
N LEU A 323 0.03 -19.51 9.48
CA LEU A 323 1.30 -19.77 8.82
C LEU A 323 2.48 -19.94 9.81
N GLY A 324 2.27 -19.80 11.12
CA GLY A 324 3.30 -20.01 12.13
C GLY A 324 4.22 -18.80 12.33
N PHE A 325 3.76 -17.60 12.04
CA PHE A 325 4.41 -16.38 12.48
C PHE A 325 3.95 -15.99 13.88
N ARG A 326 4.82 -15.30 14.61
CA ARG A 326 4.49 -14.54 15.83
C ARG A 326 4.78 -13.06 15.56
N GLY A 327 3.92 -12.19 15.98
CA GLY A 327 4.13 -10.76 15.87
C GLY A 327 2.83 -10.00 15.92
N ALA A 328 2.94 -8.70 15.83
CA ALA A 328 1.81 -7.81 15.90
C ALA A 328 1.87 -6.77 14.79
N TRP A 329 0.72 -6.35 14.37
CA TRP A 329 0.52 -5.14 13.64
C TRP A 329 0.74 -3.93 14.57
N ASN A 330 1.54 -2.98 14.12
CA ASN A 330 1.68 -1.71 14.78
C ASN A 330 1.10 -0.65 13.82
N PRO A 331 -0.12 -0.17 14.07
CA PRO A 331 -0.62 0.99 13.35
C PRO A 331 0.34 2.12 13.68
N GLY A 332 0.93 2.79 12.72
CA GLY A 332 1.90 3.90 12.86
C GLY A 332 1.89 4.75 14.12
N GLY A 333 1.21 4.22 15.10
CA GLY A 333 0.73 4.79 16.34
C GLY A 333 1.78 5.12 17.39
N ALA A 334 3.06 4.87 17.14
CA ALA A 334 4.08 5.48 18.00
C ALA A 334 4.27 6.98 17.68
N MET A 335 3.76 7.45 16.53
CA MET A 335 3.97 8.84 16.09
C MET A 335 2.67 9.60 15.74
N ASN A 336 1.50 9.03 15.87
CA ASN A 336 0.17 9.67 15.65
C ASN A 336 -0.03 10.48 14.34
N ILE A 337 0.89 10.39 13.40
CA ILE A 337 0.92 11.21 12.17
C ILE A 337 1.07 10.39 10.91
N MET A 338 1.21 9.05 11.03
CA MET A 338 1.45 8.18 9.88
C MET A 338 0.26 7.26 9.64
N ASP A 339 -0.22 7.27 8.40
CA ASP A 339 -1.31 6.41 7.94
C ASP A 339 -0.82 4.99 7.57
N SER A 340 0.48 4.81 7.50
CA SER A 340 1.11 3.52 7.20
C SER A 340 1.12 2.58 8.39
N ALA A 341 1.04 1.29 8.10
CA ALA A 341 1.05 0.22 9.08
C ALA A 341 2.33 -0.61 8.99
N LEU A 342 2.85 -1.03 10.12
CA LEU A 342 4.05 -1.85 10.22
C LEU A 342 3.70 -3.21 10.82
N TRP A 343 4.13 -4.28 10.14
CA TRP A 343 4.10 -5.63 10.70
C TRP A 343 5.53 -6.06 11.02
N ILE A 344 5.72 -6.60 12.19
CA ILE A 344 6.96 -7.23 12.60
C ILE A 344 6.63 -8.63 13.05
N LEU A 345 7.05 -9.59 12.24
CA LEU A 345 6.68 -10.99 12.37
C LEU A 345 7.94 -11.83 12.54
N LYS A 346 7.93 -12.74 13.50
CA LYS A 346 8.98 -13.75 13.70
C LYS A 346 8.53 -15.12 13.21
N LYS A 347 9.41 -15.83 12.50
CA LYS A 347 9.23 -17.26 12.22
C LYS A 347 9.30 -18.04 13.53
N ARG A 348 8.31 -18.90 13.77
CA ARG A 348 8.33 -19.89 14.85
C ARG A 348 9.08 -21.13 14.42
#